data_f13bdd555be56f45231fc2bbbfabcebd
#
_entry.id   f13bdd555be56f45231fc2bbbfabcebd
#
_cell.length_a   1.000
_cell.length_b   1.000
_cell.length_c   1.000
_cell.angle_alpha   90.00
_cell.angle_beta   90.00
_cell.angle_gamma   90.00
#
_symmetry.space_group_name_H-M   'P 1'
#
loop_
_entity.id
_entity.type
_entity.pdbx_description
1 polymer ?
#
loop_
_entity_poly.entity_id
_entity_poly.type
_entity_poly.pdbx_seq_one_letter_code
_entity_poly.pdbx_strand_id
1 'polypeptide(L)'
;MRITEHTLKEAWQQLAARSDLLDEAMLPPTGTSPDQYEQRADSSSELFLVLDEDGTVRGFHGPYLEVFATQDLDQALYFAAEEAVRVLAERDGAGVTGQAGMLERINPAWGARFRSGGTGDASDTQEVQRPCGGDPLERLAWIAGTWREQEPYTHLAFFRGDDLSAEEIALAHGADPEQVAAGTSLSELRGMAGDGRDEWDIAWESCCFGQVGEWAFLMYHELPPGTWLDSAGLGLFGVTETVELSATSAKAIYSFSYMRDGHRVDDNWGMLELIWYDRGRAPYYRGGQLDFLNRAVRRAELDHPELTGEFELYFHALETGLGLQLPRQAVQDGTVRAAQWADRAR
;
A
#
# COMPACT_ATOMS: atom_id res chain seq x y z
N MET A 1 -30.85 -1.44 14.60
CA MET A 1 -31.96 -0.72 13.88
C MET A 1 -31.63 -0.85 12.39
N ARG A 2 -32.55 -1.26 11.56
CA ARG A 2 -32.30 -1.39 10.12
C ARG A 2 -32.14 0.00 9.50
N ILE A 3 -31.04 0.22 8.77
CA ILE A 3 -30.82 1.47 8.05
C ILE A 3 -31.66 1.44 6.77
N THR A 4 -32.41 2.51 6.53
CA THR A 4 -33.19 2.75 5.32
C THR A 4 -32.76 4.08 4.71
N GLU A 5 -33.09 4.34 3.46
CA GLU A 5 -32.79 5.62 2.83
C GLU A 5 -33.43 6.79 3.62
N HIS A 6 -34.60 6.58 4.14
CA HIS A 6 -35.28 7.59 4.97
C HIS A 6 -34.51 7.87 6.27
N THR A 7 -34.12 6.82 7.01
CA THR A 7 -33.40 6.99 8.28
C THR A 7 -32.01 7.60 8.06
N LEU A 8 -31.34 7.26 6.95
CA LEU A 8 -30.04 7.83 6.59
C LEU A 8 -30.18 9.33 6.26
N LYS A 9 -31.15 9.69 5.42
CA LYS A 9 -31.41 11.09 5.06
C LYS A 9 -31.83 11.95 6.26
N GLU A 10 -32.69 11.43 7.11
CA GLU A 10 -33.13 12.14 8.33
C GLU A 10 -31.92 12.38 9.27
N ALA A 11 -31.10 11.37 9.48
CA ALA A 11 -29.89 11.49 10.32
C ALA A 11 -28.90 12.48 9.73
N TRP A 12 -28.70 12.47 8.39
CA TRP A 12 -27.87 13.43 7.70
C TRP A 12 -28.38 14.86 7.84
N GLN A 13 -29.69 15.09 7.68
CA GLN A 13 -30.30 16.41 7.86
C GLN A 13 -30.10 16.94 9.29
N GLN A 14 -30.23 16.07 10.29
CA GLN A 14 -29.95 16.45 11.67
C GLN A 14 -28.46 16.79 11.90
N LEU A 15 -27.54 16.11 11.21
CA LEU A 15 -26.13 16.39 11.28
C LEU A 15 -25.80 17.72 10.59
N ALA A 16 -26.32 17.95 9.39
CA ALA A 16 -26.13 19.19 8.62
C ALA A 16 -26.69 20.41 9.36
N ALA A 17 -27.86 20.28 9.99
CA ALA A 17 -28.47 21.35 10.78
C ALA A 17 -27.64 21.78 12.02
N ARG A 18 -26.71 20.95 12.47
CA ARG A 18 -25.82 21.23 13.62
C ARG A 18 -24.42 21.64 13.19
N SER A 19 -24.08 21.50 11.90
CA SER A 19 -22.77 21.76 11.35
C SER A 19 -22.80 23.06 10.53
N ASP A 20 -21.75 23.85 10.64
CA ASP A 20 -21.49 24.99 9.76
C ASP A 20 -20.75 24.61 8.46
N LEU A 21 -20.43 23.34 8.31
CA LEU A 21 -19.66 22.78 7.18
C LEU A 21 -20.52 21.96 6.21
N LEU A 22 -21.54 21.29 6.72
CA LEU A 22 -22.35 20.37 5.93
C LEU A 22 -23.67 21.02 5.55
N ASP A 23 -24.18 20.67 4.37
CA ASP A 23 -25.56 20.92 3.97
C ASP A 23 -26.25 19.61 3.52
N GLU A 24 -27.55 19.68 3.31
CA GLU A 24 -28.35 18.50 2.95
C GLU A 24 -27.96 17.93 1.58
N ALA A 25 -27.49 18.77 0.64
CA ALA A 25 -27.11 18.38 -0.71
C ALA A 25 -25.76 17.64 -0.76
N MET A 26 -24.98 17.69 0.31
CA MET A 26 -23.69 17.00 0.39
C MET A 26 -23.80 15.51 0.75
N LEU A 27 -25.01 15.00 1.08
CA LEU A 27 -25.17 13.55 1.23
C LEU A 27 -24.89 12.87 -0.11
N PRO A 28 -23.97 11.89 -0.16
CA PRO A 28 -23.73 11.15 -1.39
C PRO A 28 -25.01 10.54 -1.96
N PRO A 29 -25.14 10.46 -3.29
CA PRO A 29 -26.29 9.85 -3.93
C PRO A 29 -26.56 8.43 -3.42
N THR A 30 -27.84 8.06 -3.31
CA THR A 30 -28.25 6.75 -2.79
C THR A 30 -28.95 5.92 -3.85
N GLY A 31 -28.81 4.60 -3.79
CA GLY A 31 -29.49 3.64 -4.68
C GLY A 31 -29.67 2.27 -4.04
N THR A 32 -30.15 1.31 -4.84
CA THR A 32 -30.35 -0.09 -4.45
C THR A 32 -29.45 -1.06 -5.20
N SER A 33 -28.68 -0.57 -6.17
CA SER A 33 -27.70 -1.35 -6.93
C SER A 33 -26.52 -0.46 -7.35
N PRO A 34 -25.29 -0.97 -7.37
CA PRO A 34 -24.13 -0.25 -7.90
C PRO A 34 -24.30 0.21 -9.36
N ASP A 35 -25.06 -0.54 -10.17
CA ASP A 35 -25.32 -0.19 -11.58
C ASP A 35 -26.06 1.14 -11.76
N GLN A 36 -26.63 1.67 -10.67
CA GLN A 36 -27.30 2.98 -10.68
C GLN A 36 -26.32 4.15 -10.55
N TYR A 37 -25.02 3.88 -10.33
CA TYR A 37 -23.99 4.90 -10.17
C TYR A 37 -24.00 5.93 -11.31
N GLU A 38 -23.89 5.47 -12.55
CA GLU A 38 -23.82 6.37 -13.73
C GLU A 38 -25.07 7.22 -13.94
N GLN A 39 -26.21 6.77 -13.42
CA GLN A 39 -27.49 7.47 -13.55
C GLN A 39 -27.73 8.51 -12.43
N ARG A 40 -27.09 8.33 -11.27
CA ARG A 40 -27.37 9.09 -10.05
C ARG A 40 -26.17 9.84 -9.49
N ALA A 41 -24.94 9.47 -9.86
CA ALA A 41 -23.77 10.21 -9.47
C ALA A 41 -23.81 11.59 -10.15
N ASP A 42 -23.80 12.62 -9.34
CA ASP A 42 -23.52 13.95 -9.84
C ASP A 42 -22.00 14.21 -9.77
N SER A 43 -21.53 15.24 -10.44
CA SER A 43 -20.12 15.58 -10.51
C SER A 43 -19.52 16.08 -9.19
N SER A 44 -20.31 16.14 -8.11
CA SER A 44 -19.90 16.69 -6.83
C SER A 44 -19.45 15.64 -5.81
N SER A 45 -19.87 14.37 -5.98
CA SER A 45 -19.48 13.27 -5.11
C SER A 45 -19.08 12.04 -5.91
N GLU A 46 -17.93 11.49 -5.61
CA GLU A 46 -17.48 10.22 -6.19
C GLU A 46 -18.04 9.02 -5.42
N LEU A 47 -18.50 9.22 -4.19
CA LEU A 47 -19.10 8.20 -3.37
C LEU A 47 -20.59 8.02 -3.69
N PHE A 48 -20.99 6.78 -3.92
CA PHE A 48 -22.37 6.37 -4.13
C PHE A 48 -22.77 5.34 -3.06
N LEU A 49 -23.91 5.53 -2.41
CA LEU A 49 -24.37 4.67 -1.32
C LEU A 49 -25.45 3.68 -1.82
N VAL A 50 -25.20 2.41 -1.65
CA VAL A 50 -26.17 1.33 -1.92
C VAL A 50 -26.74 0.86 -0.60
N LEU A 51 -28.07 0.82 -0.52
CA LEU A 51 -28.79 0.35 0.64
C LEU A 51 -29.41 -1.02 0.34
N ASP A 52 -28.89 -2.04 1.00
CA ASP A 52 -29.38 -3.40 0.85
C ASP A 52 -30.67 -3.65 1.65
N GLU A 53 -31.38 -4.69 1.26
CA GLU A 53 -32.66 -5.05 1.93
C GLU A 53 -32.51 -5.40 3.41
N ASP A 54 -31.35 -5.86 3.86
CA ASP A 54 -31.05 -6.20 5.25
C ASP A 54 -30.69 -4.97 6.12
N GLY A 55 -30.53 -3.80 5.48
CA GLY A 55 -30.13 -2.55 6.11
C GLY A 55 -28.64 -2.30 6.10
N THR A 56 -27.86 -3.08 5.36
CA THR A 56 -26.45 -2.77 5.10
C THR A 56 -26.33 -1.59 4.13
N VAL A 57 -25.51 -0.62 4.48
CA VAL A 57 -25.09 0.49 3.62
C VAL A 57 -23.73 0.15 3.06
N ARG A 58 -23.63 0.09 1.74
CA ARG A 58 -22.35 -0.08 1.03
C ARG A 58 -22.01 1.19 0.29
N GLY A 59 -20.76 1.61 0.39
CA GLY A 59 -20.22 2.74 -0.38
C GLY A 59 -19.45 2.28 -1.60
N PHE A 60 -19.65 2.94 -2.72
CA PHE A 60 -18.97 2.65 -3.98
C PHE A 60 -18.32 3.90 -4.56
N HIS A 61 -17.08 3.77 -5.03
CA HIS A 61 -16.45 4.71 -5.95
C HIS A 61 -16.52 4.15 -7.36
N GLY A 62 -17.32 4.78 -8.20
CA GLY A 62 -17.69 4.18 -9.48
C GLY A 62 -18.57 2.94 -9.31
N PRO A 63 -18.90 2.23 -10.40
CA PRO A 63 -19.85 1.10 -10.36
C PRO A 63 -19.24 -0.19 -9.79
N TYR A 64 -17.92 -0.28 -9.61
CA TYR A 64 -17.24 -1.55 -9.33
C TYR A 64 -16.41 -1.56 -8.04
N LEU A 65 -16.07 -0.41 -7.47
CA LEU A 65 -15.19 -0.32 -6.31
C LEU A 65 -15.98 -0.11 -5.04
N GLU A 66 -16.27 -1.20 -4.32
CA GLU A 66 -16.83 -1.11 -2.97
C GLU A 66 -15.75 -0.65 -1.98
N VAL A 67 -16.02 0.45 -1.27
CA VAL A 67 -15.07 1.07 -0.34
C VAL A 67 -15.41 0.82 1.13
N PHE A 68 -16.67 0.53 1.44
CA PHE A 68 -17.09 0.07 2.77
C PHE A 68 -18.45 -0.63 2.72
N ALA A 69 -18.72 -1.44 3.75
CA ALA A 69 -20.04 -1.98 4.06
C ALA A 69 -20.28 -1.89 5.57
N THR A 70 -21.48 -1.42 5.98
CA THR A 70 -21.81 -1.29 7.40
C THR A 70 -23.31 -1.36 7.67
N GLN A 71 -23.67 -1.86 8.85
CA GLN A 71 -25.03 -1.79 9.41
C GLN A 71 -25.13 -0.78 10.57
N ASP A 72 -24.04 -0.06 10.83
CA ASP A 72 -23.96 1.00 11.83
C ASP A 72 -24.24 2.36 11.19
N LEU A 73 -25.27 3.05 11.66
CA LEU A 73 -25.67 4.35 11.12
C LEU A 73 -24.61 5.43 11.36
N ASP A 74 -23.94 5.46 12.53
CA ASP A 74 -22.88 6.43 12.80
C ASP A 74 -21.69 6.22 11.86
N GLN A 75 -21.37 4.96 11.58
CA GLN A 75 -20.32 4.61 10.63
C GLN A 75 -20.69 5.01 9.18
N ALA A 76 -21.93 4.79 8.76
CA ALA A 76 -22.39 5.22 7.44
C ALA A 76 -22.35 6.75 7.29
N LEU A 77 -22.77 7.48 8.34
CA LEU A 77 -22.72 8.94 8.39
C LEU A 77 -21.27 9.47 8.40
N TYR A 78 -20.39 8.78 9.10
CA TYR A 78 -18.95 9.12 9.11
C TYR A 78 -18.37 9.08 7.69
N PHE A 79 -18.60 8.00 6.94
CA PHE A 79 -18.07 7.88 5.57
C PHE A 79 -18.70 8.91 4.60
N ALA A 80 -20.00 9.18 4.75
CA ALA A 80 -20.63 10.24 3.97
C ALA A 80 -20.06 11.63 4.29
N ALA A 81 -19.77 11.90 5.57
CA ALA A 81 -19.17 13.16 6.00
C ALA A 81 -17.70 13.26 5.60
N GLU A 82 -16.95 12.16 5.62
CA GLU A 82 -15.58 12.10 5.15
C GLU A 82 -15.48 12.49 3.68
N GLU A 83 -16.39 11.98 2.85
CA GLU A 83 -16.48 12.35 1.43
C GLU A 83 -16.84 13.85 1.24
N ALA A 84 -17.87 14.34 1.94
CA ALA A 84 -18.24 15.74 1.86
C ALA A 84 -17.11 16.68 2.28
N VAL A 85 -16.40 16.34 3.37
CA VAL A 85 -15.25 17.09 3.87
C VAL A 85 -14.06 17.03 2.90
N ARG A 86 -13.85 15.90 2.22
CA ARG A 86 -12.84 15.77 1.18
C ARG A 86 -13.06 16.80 0.07
N VAL A 87 -14.28 16.88 -0.46
CA VAL A 87 -14.64 17.85 -1.50
C VAL A 87 -14.44 19.29 -1.03
N LEU A 88 -14.81 19.58 0.23
CA LEU A 88 -14.59 20.92 0.80
C LEU A 88 -13.09 21.24 0.94
N ALA A 89 -12.32 20.31 1.44
CA ALA A 89 -10.87 20.49 1.65
C ALA A 89 -10.12 20.64 0.33
N GLU A 90 -10.48 19.91 -0.70
CA GLU A 90 -9.94 20.10 -2.07
C GLU A 90 -10.22 21.49 -2.61
N ARG A 91 -11.47 21.93 -2.51
CA ARG A 91 -11.85 23.28 -2.94
C ARG A 91 -11.08 24.38 -2.21
N ASP A 92 -10.84 24.19 -0.92
CA ASP A 92 -10.18 25.17 -0.06
C ASP A 92 -8.64 24.98 -0.01
N GLY A 93 -8.09 23.96 -0.68
CA GLY A 93 -6.66 23.65 -0.67
C GLY A 93 -6.12 23.23 0.70
N ALA A 94 -6.98 22.66 1.57
CA ALA A 94 -6.66 22.43 2.97
C ALA A 94 -5.94 21.09 3.26
N GLY A 95 -5.89 20.19 2.30
CA GLY A 95 -5.25 18.88 2.43
C GLY A 95 -5.83 18.00 3.56
N VAL A 96 -5.14 16.89 3.86
CA VAL A 96 -5.60 15.89 4.85
C VAL A 96 -5.70 16.47 6.27
N THR A 97 -4.77 17.33 6.65
CA THR A 97 -4.83 18.00 7.97
C THR A 97 -6.08 18.86 8.10
N GLY A 98 -6.47 19.57 7.03
CA GLY A 98 -7.72 20.32 6.98
C GLY A 98 -8.94 19.43 7.07
N GLN A 99 -8.96 18.30 6.38
CA GLN A 99 -10.02 17.29 6.47
C GLN A 99 -10.20 16.79 7.91
N ALA A 100 -9.10 16.42 8.58
CA ALA A 100 -9.13 16.00 9.99
C ALA A 100 -9.75 17.06 10.90
N GLY A 101 -9.39 18.34 10.71
CA GLY A 101 -9.94 19.46 11.46
C GLY A 101 -11.41 19.73 11.17
N MET A 102 -11.85 19.58 9.93
CA MET A 102 -13.26 19.72 9.55
C MET A 102 -14.11 18.60 10.14
N LEU A 103 -13.65 17.33 10.07
CA LEU A 103 -14.33 16.19 10.71
C LEU A 103 -14.46 16.36 12.22
N GLU A 104 -13.41 16.87 12.88
CA GLU A 104 -13.43 17.14 14.33
C GLU A 104 -14.46 18.20 14.70
N ARG A 105 -14.67 19.22 13.85
CA ARG A 105 -15.74 20.23 14.06
C ARG A 105 -17.14 19.66 13.91
N ILE A 106 -17.34 18.68 13.01
CA ILE A 106 -18.62 17.99 12.82
C ILE A 106 -18.87 17.05 14.01
N ASN A 107 -17.89 16.22 14.33
CA ASN A 107 -17.92 15.27 15.43
C ASN A 107 -16.49 15.01 15.93
N PRO A 108 -16.14 15.37 17.19
CA PRO A 108 -14.79 15.18 17.72
C PRO A 108 -14.29 13.72 17.63
N ALA A 109 -15.18 12.73 17.79
CA ALA A 109 -14.83 11.33 17.65
C ALA A 109 -14.45 10.99 16.20
N TRP A 110 -15.05 11.65 15.20
CA TRP A 110 -14.73 11.43 13.79
C TRP A 110 -13.39 12.03 13.40
N GLY A 111 -13.03 13.20 13.92
CA GLY A 111 -11.67 13.74 13.75
C GLY A 111 -10.58 12.84 14.33
N ALA A 112 -10.82 12.29 15.53
CA ALA A 112 -9.92 11.33 16.15
C ALA A 112 -9.85 10.02 15.33
N ARG A 113 -10.99 9.50 14.89
CA ARG A 113 -11.11 8.33 14.04
C ARG A 113 -10.36 8.52 12.70
N PHE A 114 -10.52 9.67 12.06
CA PHE A 114 -9.82 10.00 10.83
C PHE A 114 -8.30 9.96 11.00
N ARG A 115 -7.77 10.58 12.07
CA ARG A 115 -6.32 10.57 12.38
C ARG A 115 -5.79 9.18 12.72
N SER A 116 -6.60 8.33 13.36
CA SER A 116 -6.22 6.94 13.67
C SER A 116 -6.37 5.97 12.50
N GLY A 117 -6.89 6.44 11.36
CA GLY A 117 -7.08 5.61 10.17
C GLY A 117 -8.37 4.82 10.11
N GLY A 118 -9.42 5.23 10.82
CA GLY A 118 -10.81 4.91 10.47
C GLY A 118 -11.52 3.79 11.19
N THR A 119 -10.94 2.95 12.04
CA THR A 119 -11.69 1.93 12.77
C THR A 119 -11.95 2.30 14.22
N GLY A 120 -13.21 2.38 14.60
CA GLY A 120 -13.64 2.49 15.99
C GLY A 120 -13.65 1.15 16.75
N ASP A 121 -13.16 0.07 16.15
CA ASP A 121 -13.11 -1.23 16.82
C ASP A 121 -11.73 -1.47 17.44
N ALA A 122 -11.72 -1.42 18.76
CA ALA A 122 -10.53 -1.61 19.59
C ALA A 122 -10.04 -3.07 19.63
N SER A 123 -10.56 -3.95 18.77
CA SER A 123 -10.24 -5.38 18.77
C SER A 123 -9.08 -5.76 17.85
N ASP A 124 -8.62 -4.88 16.97
CA ASP A 124 -7.47 -5.14 16.10
C ASP A 124 -6.17 -4.62 16.73
N THR A 125 -5.85 -5.13 17.92
CA THR A 125 -4.67 -4.78 18.71
C THR A 125 -3.42 -5.58 18.31
N GLN A 126 -3.24 -5.89 17.06
CA GLN A 126 -1.93 -6.32 16.55
C GLN A 126 -1.35 -5.32 15.55
N GLU A 127 -1.50 -4.05 15.85
CA GLU A 127 -0.69 -3.02 15.23
C GLU A 127 0.72 -3.14 15.84
N VAL A 128 1.60 -3.81 15.14
CA VAL A 128 3.04 -3.74 15.44
C VAL A 128 3.49 -2.33 15.09
N GLN A 129 3.15 -1.36 15.95
CA GLN A 129 3.76 -0.04 15.93
C GLN A 129 5.22 -0.21 16.34
N ARG A 130 6.07 -0.52 15.40
CA ARG A 130 7.50 -0.34 15.62
C ARG A 130 7.76 1.15 15.56
N PRO A 131 8.29 1.77 16.65
CA PRO A 131 8.62 3.17 16.63
C PRO A 131 9.74 3.39 15.62
N CYS A 132 9.38 3.85 14.46
CA CYS A 132 10.31 4.24 13.42
C CYS A 132 10.78 5.67 13.71
N GLY A 133 11.76 5.87 14.60
CA GLY A 133 12.43 7.18 14.78
C GLY A 133 13.46 7.40 13.67
N GLY A 134 13.58 8.62 13.14
CA GLY A 134 14.51 9.01 12.07
C GLY A 134 13.82 9.51 10.81
N ASP A 135 14.63 9.97 9.85
CA ASP A 135 14.13 10.46 8.56
C ASP A 135 13.55 9.30 7.74
N PRO A 136 12.28 9.37 7.32
CA PRO A 136 11.65 8.34 6.47
C PRO A 136 12.42 8.06 5.17
N LEU A 137 13.08 9.08 4.59
CA LEU A 137 13.86 8.95 3.37
C LEU A 137 15.21 8.24 3.57
N GLU A 138 15.66 8.02 4.81
CA GLU A 138 16.83 7.19 5.12
C GLU A 138 16.50 5.70 5.22
N ARG A 139 15.21 5.33 4.99
CA ARG A 139 14.69 3.97 5.11
C ARG A 139 14.15 3.47 3.79
N LEU A 140 13.06 2.65 3.78
CA LEU A 140 12.50 2.08 2.55
C LEU A 140 11.97 3.16 1.59
N ALA A 141 11.45 4.27 2.09
CA ALA A 141 10.89 5.35 1.27
C ALA A 141 11.88 5.97 0.27
N TRP A 142 13.20 5.88 0.53
CA TRP A 142 14.21 6.42 -0.40
C TRP A 142 14.13 5.80 -1.80
N ILE A 143 13.73 4.53 -1.90
CA ILE A 143 13.72 3.83 -3.17
C ILE A 143 12.61 4.33 -4.10
N ALA A 144 11.56 4.94 -3.54
CA ALA A 144 10.43 5.43 -4.33
C ALA A 144 10.85 6.46 -5.39
N GLY A 145 11.81 7.35 -5.05
CA GLY A 145 12.32 8.36 -5.97
C GLY A 145 13.23 7.82 -7.06
N THR A 146 13.94 6.74 -6.77
CA THR A 146 14.96 6.16 -7.67
C THR A 146 14.45 4.93 -8.40
N TRP A 147 13.58 4.15 -7.77
CA TRP A 147 13.12 2.85 -8.24
C TRP A 147 12.48 2.88 -9.63
N ARG A 148 11.78 3.94 -9.95
CA ARG A 148 11.08 4.08 -11.22
C ARG A 148 11.99 4.47 -12.37
N GLU A 149 12.99 5.31 -12.12
CA GLU A 149 13.71 6.04 -13.15
C GLU A 149 15.23 5.72 -13.21
N GLN A 150 15.80 5.29 -12.11
CA GLN A 150 17.24 5.18 -11.95
C GLN A 150 17.72 3.79 -11.54
N GLU A 151 16.88 2.98 -10.90
CA GLU A 151 17.28 1.65 -10.46
C GLU A 151 16.99 0.62 -11.53
N PRO A 152 17.99 -0.20 -11.90
CA PRO A 152 17.81 -1.24 -12.90
C PRO A 152 16.93 -2.41 -12.40
N TYR A 153 16.85 -2.61 -11.09
CA TYR A 153 16.04 -3.65 -10.49
C TYR A 153 14.59 -3.17 -10.31
N THR A 154 13.65 -3.81 -10.99
CA THR A 154 12.25 -3.42 -11.02
C THR A 154 11.35 -4.25 -10.12
N HIS A 155 11.90 -5.29 -9.48
CA HIS A 155 11.20 -6.16 -8.55
C HIS A 155 11.92 -6.19 -7.21
N LEU A 156 11.12 -6.12 -6.14
CA LEU A 156 11.54 -6.27 -4.75
C LEU A 156 10.70 -7.37 -4.14
N ALA A 157 11.33 -8.43 -3.64
CA ALA A 157 10.65 -9.47 -2.91
C ALA A 157 11.24 -9.56 -1.50
N PHE A 158 10.37 -9.70 -0.51
CA PHE A 158 10.74 -9.80 0.90
C PHE A 158 10.16 -11.10 1.45
N PHE A 159 10.95 -11.80 2.23
CA PHE A 159 10.60 -13.10 2.80
C PHE A 159 10.85 -13.08 4.30
N ARG A 160 9.88 -13.59 5.07
CA ARG A 160 10.01 -13.79 6.50
C ARG A 160 9.66 -15.23 6.85
N GLY A 161 10.40 -15.82 7.77
CA GLY A 161 10.18 -17.18 8.23
C GLY A 161 11.21 -17.60 9.26
N ASP A 162 11.00 -18.79 9.83
CA ASP A 162 11.92 -19.37 10.80
C ASP A 162 13.15 -19.93 10.08
N ASP A 163 14.34 -19.62 10.61
CA ASP A 163 15.64 -20.11 10.12
C ASP A 163 15.93 -19.82 8.61
N LEU A 164 15.27 -18.80 8.04
CA LEU A 164 15.40 -18.44 6.63
C LEU A 164 16.61 -17.52 6.41
N SER A 165 17.50 -17.89 5.48
CA SER A 165 18.63 -17.04 5.07
C SER A 165 18.40 -16.41 3.70
N ALA A 166 18.98 -15.23 3.48
CA ALA A 166 18.93 -14.56 2.18
C ALA A 166 19.66 -15.38 1.09
N GLU A 167 20.68 -16.14 1.46
CA GLU A 167 21.41 -17.06 0.61
C GLU A 167 20.52 -18.17 0.07
N GLU A 168 19.76 -18.82 0.95
CA GLU A 168 18.83 -19.88 0.56
C GLU A 168 17.77 -19.37 -0.40
N ILE A 169 17.26 -18.15 -0.16
CA ILE A 169 16.30 -17.50 -1.05
C ILE A 169 16.94 -17.24 -2.43
N ALA A 170 18.12 -16.64 -2.47
CA ALA A 170 18.81 -16.37 -3.73
C ALA A 170 19.07 -17.68 -4.52
N LEU A 171 19.55 -18.73 -3.85
CA LEU A 171 19.79 -20.04 -4.45
C LEU A 171 18.50 -20.68 -4.98
N ALA A 172 17.41 -20.61 -4.23
CA ALA A 172 16.11 -21.14 -4.64
C ALA A 172 15.58 -20.43 -5.90
N HIS A 173 15.90 -19.13 -6.07
CA HIS A 173 15.55 -18.35 -7.26
C HIS A 173 16.54 -18.54 -8.41
N GLY A 174 17.54 -19.39 -8.28
CA GLY A 174 18.47 -19.74 -9.37
C GLY A 174 19.73 -18.89 -9.42
N ALA A 175 20.11 -18.21 -8.33
CA ALA A 175 21.40 -17.53 -8.24
C ALA A 175 22.59 -18.51 -8.30
N ASP A 176 23.71 -18.05 -8.84
CA ASP A 176 24.93 -18.85 -8.97
C ASP A 176 25.49 -19.24 -7.58
N PRO A 177 25.60 -20.56 -7.26
CA PRO A 177 26.01 -21.00 -5.95
C PRO A 177 27.45 -20.61 -5.57
N GLU A 178 28.35 -20.49 -6.53
CA GLU A 178 29.75 -20.14 -6.26
C GLU A 178 29.83 -18.65 -5.86
N GLN A 179 29.10 -17.77 -6.55
CA GLN A 179 29.03 -16.34 -6.24
C GLN A 179 28.32 -16.09 -4.91
N VAL A 180 27.21 -16.82 -4.63
CA VAL A 180 26.51 -16.74 -3.34
C VAL A 180 27.46 -17.16 -2.21
N ALA A 181 28.17 -18.29 -2.35
CA ALA A 181 29.09 -18.79 -1.34
C ALA A 181 30.33 -17.87 -1.17
N ALA A 182 30.80 -17.24 -2.25
CA ALA A 182 31.90 -16.26 -2.20
C ALA A 182 31.50 -14.95 -1.52
N GLY A 183 30.20 -14.68 -1.40
CA GLY A 183 29.70 -13.40 -0.86
C GLY A 183 29.94 -12.23 -1.80
N THR A 184 29.92 -12.49 -3.12
CA THR A 184 30.15 -11.48 -4.15
C THR A 184 29.24 -10.25 -3.96
N SER A 185 29.80 -9.06 -4.07
CA SER A 185 29.06 -7.79 -4.02
C SER A 185 28.62 -7.34 -5.41
N LEU A 186 27.65 -6.44 -5.46
CA LEU A 186 27.19 -5.84 -6.72
C LEU A 186 28.31 -5.11 -7.45
N SER A 187 29.20 -4.41 -6.74
CA SER A 187 30.36 -3.72 -7.34
C SER A 187 31.38 -4.69 -7.93
N GLU A 188 31.63 -5.84 -7.29
CA GLU A 188 32.47 -6.89 -7.84
C GLU A 188 31.83 -7.52 -9.06
N LEU A 189 30.52 -7.78 -9.03
CA LEU A 189 29.79 -8.32 -10.17
C LEU A 189 29.85 -7.39 -11.39
N ARG A 190 29.70 -6.08 -11.16
CA ARG A 190 29.88 -5.05 -12.20
C ARG A 190 31.34 -5.07 -12.77
N GLY A 191 32.34 -5.23 -11.91
CA GLY A 191 33.72 -5.35 -12.32
C GLY A 191 34.00 -6.59 -13.17
N MET A 192 33.33 -7.71 -12.90
CA MET A 192 33.46 -8.96 -13.69
C MET A 192 32.83 -8.86 -15.09
N ALA A 193 31.82 -8.01 -15.25
CA ALA A 193 31.06 -7.89 -16.49
C ALA A 193 31.85 -7.26 -17.66
N GLY A 194 33.01 -6.66 -17.38
CA GLY A 194 33.88 -6.05 -18.39
C GLY A 194 33.40 -4.68 -18.89
N ASP A 195 34.28 -4.01 -19.66
CA ASP A 195 34.01 -2.71 -20.26
C ASP A 195 32.87 -2.81 -21.30
N GLY A 196 31.84 -1.98 -21.18
CA GLY A 196 30.79 -1.82 -22.18
C GLY A 196 29.43 -2.47 -21.83
N ARG A 197 29.30 -3.10 -20.67
CA ARG A 197 27.99 -3.53 -20.13
C ARG A 197 27.44 -2.44 -19.22
N ASP A 198 26.19 -2.12 -19.43
CA ASP A 198 25.49 -1.15 -18.57
C ASP A 198 24.85 -1.81 -17.33
N GLU A 199 24.29 -1.01 -16.46
CA GLU A 199 23.64 -1.49 -15.24
C GLU A 199 22.41 -2.37 -15.54
N TRP A 200 21.73 -2.13 -16.65
CA TRP A 200 20.59 -2.92 -17.08
C TRP A 200 21.01 -4.31 -17.56
N ASP A 201 22.13 -4.41 -18.29
CA ASP A 201 22.66 -5.72 -18.69
C ASP A 201 22.95 -6.60 -17.47
N ILE A 202 23.52 -5.99 -16.42
CA ILE A 202 23.82 -6.69 -15.17
C ILE A 202 22.53 -7.09 -14.44
N ALA A 203 21.57 -6.17 -14.35
CA ALA A 203 20.30 -6.40 -13.67
C ALA A 203 19.46 -7.51 -14.31
N TRP A 204 19.50 -7.63 -15.65
CA TRP A 204 18.83 -8.73 -16.37
C TRP A 204 19.38 -10.11 -16.03
N GLU A 205 20.62 -10.18 -15.65
CA GLU A 205 21.34 -11.42 -15.46
C GLU A 205 21.62 -11.75 -13.99
N SER A 206 21.17 -10.92 -13.06
CA SER A 206 21.55 -11.04 -11.65
C SER A 206 20.43 -10.63 -10.70
N CYS A 207 20.66 -10.92 -9.43
CA CYS A 207 19.91 -10.39 -8.31
C CYS A 207 20.84 -9.81 -7.24
N CYS A 208 20.31 -8.82 -6.49
CA CYS A 208 20.87 -8.43 -5.20
C CYS A 208 20.05 -9.04 -4.07
N PHE A 209 20.70 -9.45 -3.00
CA PHE A 209 20.04 -10.09 -1.88
C PHE A 209 20.71 -9.76 -0.54
N GLY A 210 19.95 -9.92 0.53
CA GLY A 210 20.42 -9.68 1.89
C GLY A 210 19.33 -9.82 2.91
N GLN A 211 19.65 -9.48 4.15
CA GLN A 211 18.70 -9.53 5.26
C GLN A 211 18.76 -8.25 6.08
N VAL A 212 17.58 -7.70 6.41
CA VAL A 212 17.44 -6.55 7.31
C VAL A 212 16.33 -6.85 8.31
N GLY A 213 16.69 -6.89 9.59
CA GLY A 213 15.76 -7.30 10.66
C GLY A 213 15.29 -8.74 10.47
N GLU A 214 13.97 -8.93 10.44
CA GLU A 214 13.33 -10.25 10.27
C GLU A 214 13.06 -10.60 8.80
N TRP A 215 13.36 -9.69 7.86
CA TRP A 215 13.09 -9.87 6.47
C TRP A 215 14.37 -10.11 5.67
N ALA A 216 14.39 -11.18 4.93
CA ALA A 216 15.32 -11.34 3.82
C ALA A 216 14.72 -10.67 2.58
N PHE A 217 15.55 -10.07 1.72
CA PHE A 217 15.11 -9.42 0.51
C PHE A 217 15.83 -9.94 -0.72
N LEU A 218 15.15 -9.86 -1.85
CA LEU A 218 15.67 -10.09 -3.19
C LEU A 218 15.28 -8.91 -4.09
N MET A 219 16.27 -8.33 -4.79
CA MET A 219 16.06 -7.30 -5.82
C MET A 219 16.48 -7.88 -7.16
N TYR A 220 15.61 -7.80 -8.16
CA TYR A 220 15.89 -8.35 -9.48
C TYR A 220 15.13 -7.58 -10.57
N HIS A 221 15.51 -7.75 -11.83
CA HIS A 221 14.75 -7.21 -12.96
C HIS A 221 13.86 -8.27 -13.57
N GLU A 222 14.38 -9.45 -13.82
CA GLU A 222 13.65 -10.60 -14.34
C GLU A 222 14.16 -11.89 -13.68
N LEU A 223 13.25 -12.77 -13.34
CA LEU A 223 13.63 -14.11 -12.86
C LEU A 223 14.05 -15.01 -14.03
N PRO A 224 14.92 -16.00 -13.78
CA PRO A 224 15.23 -17.02 -14.78
C PRO A 224 13.96 -17.69 -15.31
N PRO A 225 13.92 -18.09 -16.59
CA PRO A 225 12.77 -18.77 -17.16
C PRO A 225 12.37 -20.01 -16.34
N GLY A 226 11.09 -20.13 -16.02
CA GLY A 226 10.55 -21.25 -15.23
C GLY A 226 10.65 -21.08 -13.72
N THR A 227 11.25 -19.99 -13.25
CA THR A 227 11.28 -19.65 -11.82
C THR A 227 10.00 -18.87 -11.45
N TRP A 228 9.37 -19.26 -10.36
CA TRP A 228 8.17 -18.62 -9.83
C TRP A 228 8.42 -18.18 -8.40
N LEU A 229 7.88 -17.05 -7.98
CA LEU A 229 7.96 -16.57 -6.60
C LEU A 229 7.04 -17.31 -5.62
N ASP A 230 6.45 -18.40 -6.05
CA ASP A 230 5.70 -19.27 -5.16
C ASP A 230 6.66 -20.00 -4.22
N SER A 231 6.68 -19.58 -2.97
CA SER A 231 7.51 -20.20 -1.93
C SER A 231 7.27 -21.70 -1.78
N ALA A 232 6.06 -22.16 -2.05
CA ALA A 232 5.74 -23.59 -2.06
C ALA A 232 6.37 -24.30 -3.26
N GLY A 233 6.36 -23.69 -4.45
CA GLY A 233 7.01 -24.21 -5.66
C GLY A 233 8.53 -24.17 -5.59
N LEU A 234 9.12 -23.24 -4.84
CA LEU A 234 10.56 -23.13 -4.64
C LEU A 234 11.10 -24.08 -3.56
N GLY A 235 10.23 -24.78 -2.82
CA GLY A 235 10.64 -25.65 -1.72
C GLY A 235 11.29 -24.90 -0.55
N LEU A 236 11.00 -23.62 -0.41
CA LEU A 236 11.43 -22.79 0.72
C LEU A 236 10.60 -23.16 1.95
N PHE A 237 11.08 -24.14 2.70
CA PHE A 237 10.47 -24.53 3.96
C PHE A 237 10.71 -23.45 5.01
N GLY A 238 9.64 -23.11 5.76
CA GLY A 238 9.71 -22.13 6.84
C GLY A 238 9.36 -20.70 6.45
N VAL A 239 9.12 -20.38 5.16
CA VAL A 239 8.59 -19.07 4.78
C VAL A 239 7.15 -18.94 5.26
N THR A 240 6.93 -17.98 6.14
CA THR A 240 5.60 -17.66 6.69
C THR A 240 4.98 -16.47 6.00
N GLU A 241 5.78 -15.52 5.51
CA GLU A 241 5.29 -14.35 4.81
C GLU A 241 6.16 -14.00 3.60
N THR A 242 5.50 -13.56 2.53
CA THR A 242 6.16 -13.03 1.33
C THR A 242 5.47 -11.74 0.90
N VAL A 243 6.25 -10.70 0.64
CA VAL A 243 5.78 -9.45 0.04
C VAL A 243 6.53 -9.24 -1.26
N GLU A 244 5.80 -9.05 -2.35
CA GLU A 244 6.38 -8.75 -3.66
C GLU A 244 5.89 -7.42 -4.17
N LEU A 245 6.82 -6.62 -4.67
CA LEU A 245 6.59 -5.33 -5.29
C LEU A 245 7.22 -5.34 -6.68
N SER A 246 6.48 -4.90 -7.69
CA SER A 246 7.06 -4.76 -9.03
C SER A 246 6.67 -3.46 -9.71
N ALA A 247 7.59 -2.92 -10.49
CA ALA A 247 7.39 -1.73 -11.31
C ALA A 247 7.55 -2.08 -12.78
N THR A 248 6.58 -1.71 -13.60
CA THR A 248 6.68 -1.80 -15.05
C THR A 248 6.68 -0.40 -15.64
N SER A 249 7.87 0.11 -15.97
CA SER A 249 8.08 1.50 -16.43
C SER A 249 7.28 1.85 -17.68
N ALA A 250 7.14 0.93 -18.63
CA ALA A 250 6.44 1.16 -19.90
C ALA A 250 4.96 1.51 -19.74
N LYS A 251 4.32 1.10 -18.63
CA LYS A 251 2.89 1.33 -18.37
C LYS A 251 2.63 2.03 -17.04
N ALA A 252 3.67 2.42 -16.31
CA ALA A 252 3.56 2.93 -14.95
C ALA A 252 2.72 2.01 -14.04
N ILE A 253 2.80 0.69 -14.26
CA ILE A 253 2.09 -0.31 -13.47
C ILE A 253 3.01 -0.71 -12.32
N TYR A 254 2.47 -0.60 -11.12
CA TYR A 254 3.07 -1.11 -9.90
C TYR A 254 2.15 -2.17 -9.35
N SER A 255 2.71 -3.31 -8.99
CA SER A 255 1.96 -4.38 -8.35
C SER A 255 2.48 -4.62 -6.94
N PHE A 256 1.56 -5.02 -6.09
CA PHE A 256 1.81 -5.45 -4.73
C PHE A 256 1.17 -6.82 -4.54
N SER A 257 1.91 -7.74 -3.95
CA SER A 257 1.39 -9.04 -3.53
C SER A 257 1.86 -9.32 -2.11
N TYR A 258 0.96 -9.79 -1.26
CA TYR A 258 1.27 -10.21 0.09
C TYR A 258 0.67 -11.58 0.37
N MET A 259 1.53 -12.49 0.78
CA MET A 259 1.16 -13.84 1.17
C MET A 259 1.55 -14.10 2.63
N ARG A 260 0.67 -14.78 3.35
CA ARG A 260 0.91 -15.23 4.72
C ARG A 260 0.45 -16.67 4.84
N ASP A 261 1.32 -17.54 5.38
CA ASP A 261 1.04 -18.97 5.59
C ASP A 261 0.53 -19.68 4.31
N GLY A 262 1.10 -19.32 3.16
CA GLY A 262 0.73 -19.85 1.85
C GLY A 262 -0.60 -19.34 1.29
N HIS A 263 -1.24 -18.37 1.95
CA HIS A 263 -2.49 -17.76 1.48
C HIS A 263 -2.28 -16.31 1.06
N ARG A 264 -2.90 -15.94 -0.04
CA ARG A 264 -2.91 -14.55 -0.49
C ARG A 264 -3.77 -13.69 0.44
N VAL A 265 -3.18 -12.60 0.96
CA VAL A 265 -3.81 -11.69 1.91
C VAL A 265 -4.35 -10.44 1.23
N ASP A 266 -3.80 -10.12 0.06
CA ASP A 266 -3.99 -8.84 -0.64
C ASP A 266 -5.27 -8.79 -1.51
N ASP A 267 -6.42 -9.25 -1.02
CA ASP A 267 -7.71 -9.22 -1.73
C ASP A 267 -7.94 -7.94 -2.57
N ASN A 268 -7.20 -7.84 -3.70
CA ASN A 268 -7.17 -6.70 -4.63
C ASN A 268 -6.59 -5.38 -4.09
N TRP A 269 -5.78 -5.41 -3.04
CA TRP A 269 -5.00 -4.24 -2.66
C TRP A 269 -3.82 -4.12 -3.64
N GLY A 270 -4.11 -3.66 -4.84
CA GLY A 270 -3.08 -3.36 -5.81
C GLY A 270 -2.49 -1.98 -5.54
N MET A 271 -1.17 -1.80 -5.69
CA MET A 271 -0.57 -0.46 -5.72
C MET A 271 -1.13 0.39 -6.88
N LEU A 272 -1.82 -0.21 -7.83
CA LEU A 272 -2.56 0.50 -8.88
C LEU A 272 -3.59 1.50 -8.33
N GLU A 273 -4.23 1.16 -7.23
CA GLU A 273 -5.19 2.06 -6.58
C GLU A 273 -4.53 3.29 -5.97
N LEU A 274 -3.24 3.23 -5.83
CA LEU A 274 -2.42 4.23 -5.26
C LEU A 274 -1.72 5.09 -6.32
N ILE A 275 -1.54 4.61 -7.53
CA ILE A 275 -1.13 5.44 -8.69
C ILE A 275 -2.17 6.52 -8.95
N TRP A 276 -3.44 6.23 -8.66
CA TRP A 276 -4.57 7.15 -8.78
C TRP A 276 -4.87 7.87 -7.46
N TYR A 277 -4.04 7.65 -6.44
CA TYR A 277 -4.15 8.35 -5.19
C TYR A 277 -3.77 9.80 -5.38
N ASP A 278 -4.78 10.62 -5.45
CA ASP A 278 -4.61 12.05 -5.35
C ASP A 278 -4.40 12.41 -3.87
N ARG A 279 -3.36 13.17 -3.59
CA ARG A 279 -3.01 13.56 -2.23
C ARG A 279 -4.22 14.21 -1.56
N GLY A 280 -4.65 13.71 -0.42
CA GLY A 280 -5.90 14.11 0.23
C GLY A 280 -7.04 13.10 0.07
N ARG A 281 -6.91 12.14 -0.83
CA ARG A 281 -7.80 10.99 -0.93
C ARG A 281 -7.16 9.83 -0.17
N ALA A 282 -7.31 9.81 1.14
CA ALA A 282 -6.79 8.68 1.90
C ALA A 282 -7.30 7.35 1.34
N PRO A 283 -6.43 6.31 1.31
CA PRO A 283 -6.86 4.99 0.87
C PRO A 283 -8.10 4.55 1.66
N TYR A 284 -9.07 3.99 0.96
CA TYR A 284 -10.33 3.61 1.55
C TYR A 284 -10.17 2.47 2.53
N TYR A 285 -10.88 2.57 3.65
CA TYR A 285 -11.05 1.46 4.58
C TYR A 285 -12.05 0.48 3.99
N ARG A 286 -11.62 -0.77 3.74
CA ARG A 286 -12.43 -1.80 3.08
C ARG A 286 -12.95 -2.88 4.04
N GLY A 287 -12.59 -2.85 5.31
CA GLY A 287 -12.82 -3.97 6.24
C GLY A 287 -11.93 -5.18 5.96
N GLY A 288 -10.90 -5.02 5.14
CA GLY A 288 -9.99 -6.10 4.74
C GLY A 288 -8.78 -6.24 5.66
N GLN A 289 -8.06 -7.33 5.47
CA GLN A 289 -6.87 -7.65 6.28
C GLN A 289 -5.72 -6.65 6.11
N LEU A 290 -5.73 -5.85 5.01
CA LEU A 290 -4.69 -4.86 4.71
C LEU A 290 -5.04 -3.43 5.11
N ASP A 291 -6.16 -3.21 5.80
CA ASP A 291 -6.54 -1.88 6.24
C ASP A 291 -5.54 -1.22 7.18
N PHE A 292 -4.70 -2.02 7.86
CA PHE A 292 -3.60 -1.47 8.63
C PHE A 292 -2.57 -0.73 7.76
N LEU A 293 -2.34 -1.14 6.49
CA LEU A 293 -1.51 -0.41 5.54
C LEU A 293 -2.18 0.87 5.07
N ASN A 294 -3.49 0.84 4.82
CA ASN A 294 -4.27 2.04 4.49
C ASN A 294 -4.19 3.08 5.63
N ARG A 295 -4.27 2.61 6.88
CA ARG A 295 -4.06 3.46 8.06
C ARG A 295 -2.64 4.02 8.13
N ALA A 296 -1.64 3.21 7.81
CA ALA A 296 -0.25 3.63 7.81
C ALA A 296 0.04 4.70 6.75
N VAL A 297 -0.52 4.58 5.53
CA VAL A 297 -0.44 5.61 4.48
C VAL A 297 -1.05 6.93 4.97
N ARG A 298 -2.26 6.88 5.53
CA ARG A 298 -2.94 8.09 6.05
C ARG A 298 -2.14 8.75 7.17
N ARG A 299 -1.59 7.95 8.08
CA ARG A 299 -0.73 8.46 9.17
C ARG A 299 0.54 9.09 8.62
N ALA A 300 1.20 8.43 7.66
CA ALA A 300 2.39 8.97 7.01
C ALA A 300 2.12 10.33 6.35
N GLU A 301 0.99 10.49 5.67
CA GLU A 301 0.60 11.76 5.05
C GLU A 301 0.37 12.88 6.08
N LEU A 302 -0.16 12.54 7.27
CA LEU A 302 -0.37 13.50 8.36
C LEU A 302 0.93 13.88 9.08
N ASP A 303 1.77 12.89 9.36
CA ASP A 303 2.93 13.04 10.23
C ASP A 303 4.20 13.45 9.44
N HIS A 304 4.25 13.19 8.12
CA HIS A 304 5.39 13.37 7.23
C HIS A 304 5.04 14.21 5.99
N PRO A 305 4.77 15.53 6.17
CA PRO A 305 4.43 16.42 5.04
C PRO A 305 5.60 16.58 4.04
N GLU A 306 6.82 16.19 4.42
CA GLU A 306 7.99 16.13 3.56
C GLU A 306 7.94 15.01 2.52
N LEU A 307 7.18 13.94 2.77
CA LEU A 307 6.95 12.87 1.79
C LEU A 307 5.97 13.38 0.74
N THR A 308 6.50 13.85 -0.39
CA THR A 308 5.71 14.51 -1.43
C THR A 308 5.25 13.58 -2.54
N GLY A 309 5.92 12.44 -2.69
CA GLY A 309 5.61 11.40 -3.66
C GLY A 309 4.63 10.38 -3.10
N GLU A 310 3.71 9.92 -3.94
CA GLU A 310 2.75 8.87 -3.59
C GLU A 310 3.44 7.60 -3.15
N PHE A 311 4.49 7.20 -3.87
CA PHE A 311 5.27 5.99 -3.56
C PHE A 311 6.10 6.14 -2.28
N GLU A 312 6.55 7.33 -1.95
CA GLU A 312 7.24 7.61 -0.69
C GLU A 312 6.33 7.28 0.51
N LEU A 313 5.08 7.72 0.46
CA LEU A 313 4.07 7.42 1.47
C LEU A 313 3.80 5.91 1.58
N TYR A 314 3.76 5.23 0.44
CA TYR A 314 3.57 3.78 0.39
C TYR A 314 4.70 2.99 0.99
N PHE A 315 5.90 3.24 0.51
CA PHE A 315 7.06 2.54 1.03
C PHE A 315 7.25 2.82 2.53
N HIS A 316 6.93 4.04 2.97
CA HIS A 316 6.90 4.35 4.40
C HIS A 316 5.82 3.54 5.14
N ALA A 317 4.63 3.39 4.55
CA ALA A 317 3.57 2.58 5.14
C ALA A 317 3.92 1.08 5.18
N LEU A 318 4.55 0.55 4.14
CA LEU A 318 5.04 -0.83 4.12
C LEU A 318 6.13 -1.06 5.18
N GLU A 319 7.03 -0.11 5.34
CA GLU A 319 8.03 -0.16 6.40
C GLU A 319 7.39 -0.14 7.79
N THR A 320 6.49 0.80 8.05
CA THR A 320 5.85 0.94 9.37
C THR A 320 4.87 -0.19 9.67
N GLY A 321 4.13 -0.65 8.68
CA GLY A 321 3.12 -1.71 8.84
C GLY A 321 3.70 -3.12 8.84
N LEU A 322 4.67 -3.41 7.98
CA LEU A 322 5.25 -4.75 7.81
C LEU A 322 6.69 -4.85 8.32
N GLY A 323 7.36 -3.74 8.54
CA GLY A 323 8.77 -3.71 8.94
C GLY A 323 9.75 -3.96 7.78
N LEU A 324 9.30 -3.74 6.53
CA LEU A 324 10.16 -3.92 5.36
C LEU A 324 11.25 -2.87 5.31
N GLN A 325 12.48 -3.28 5.03
CA GLN A 325 13.63 -2.38 4.93
C GLN A 325 14.61 -2.86 3.86
N LEU A 326 15.33 -1.90 3.28
CA LEU A 326 16.48 -2.16 2.41
C LEU A 326 17.71 -1.44 2.95
N PRO A 327 18.91 -2.01 2.79
CA PRO A 327 20.15 -1.39 3.25
C PRO A 327 20.60 -0.30 2.25
N ARG A 328 19.99 0.90 2.30
CA ARG A 328 20.21 2.01 1.37
C ARG A 328 21.67 2.21 1.00
N GLN A 329 22.50 2.40 2.03
CA GLN A 329 23.93 2.68 1.80
C GLN A 329 24.63 1.54 1.04
N ALA A 330 24.35 0.28 1.43
CA ALA A 330 24.97 -0.88 0.75
C ALA A 330 24.49 -1.03 -0.70
N VAL A 331 23.22 -0.71 -0.98
CA VAL A 331 22.71 -0.73 -2.36
C VAL A 331 23.35 0.37 -3.19
N GLN A 332 23.39 1.61 -2.68
CA GLN A 332 23.97 2.76 -3.40
C GLN A 332 25.47 2.62 -3.63
N ASP A 333 26.23 2.10 -2.66
CA ASP A 333 27.68 1.88 -2.76
C ASP A 333 28.03 0.59 -3.52
N GLY A 334 27.03 -0.22 -3.89
CA GLY A 334 27.25 -1.51 -4.54
C GLY A 334 27.89 -2.57 -3.65
N THR A 335 27.88 -2.39 -2.32
CA THR A 335 28.41 -3.38 -1.36
C THR A 335 27.37 -4.41 -0.94
N VAL A 336 26.11 -4.26 -1.40
CA VAL A 336 25.08 -5.29 -1.26
C VAL A 336 25.51 -6.57 -1.97
N ARG A 337 25.19 -7.72 -1.37
CA ARG A 337 25.49 -9.02 -2.01
C ARG A 337 24.71 -9.20 -3.29
N ALA A 338 25.34 -9.77 -4.31
CA ALA A 338 24.75 -10.02 -5.61
C ALA A 338 25.26 -11.33 -6.21
N ALA A 339 24.46 -11.94 -7.07
CA ALA A 339 24.85 -13.10 -7.85
C ALA A 339 24.15 -13.10 -9.21
N GLN A 340 24.83 -13.59 -10.24
CA GLN A 340 24.21 -13.87 -11.54
C GLN A 340 23.26 -15.06 -11.44
N TRP A 341 22.34 -15.15 -12.39
CA TRP A 341 21.55 -16.36 -12.57
C TRP A 341 22.41 -17.50 -13.11
N ALA A 342 22.33 -18.69 -12.52
CA ALA A 342 23.21 -19.81 -12.83
C ALA A 342 23.25 -20.21 -14.32
N ASP A 343 22.12 -20.12 -15.02
CA ASP A 343 22.03 -20.44 -16.45
C ASP A 343 22.67 -19.40 -17.36
N ARG A 344 22.98 -18.21 -16.85
CA ARG A 344 23.61 -17.11 -17.59
C ARG A 344 25.08 -16.87 -17.19
N ALA A 345 25.54 -17.52 -16.14
CA ALA A 345 26.91 -17.46 -15.67
C ALA A 345 27.89 -18.32 -16.53
N ARG A 346 27.39 -19.07 -17.52
CA ARG A 346 28.11 -19.90 -18.44
C ARG A 346 28.11 -19.30 -19.83
#